data_2d8ec4b14d08b78826470d006bb04ca1
#
_entry.id   2d8ec4b14d08b78826470d006bb04ca1
#
_cell.length_a   1.000
_cell.length_b   1.000
_cell.length_c   1.000
_cell.angle_alpha   90.00
_cell.angle_beta   90.00
_cell.angle_gamma   90.00
#
_symmetry.space_group_name_H-M   'P 1'
#
loop_
_entity.id
_entity.type
_entity.pdbx_description
1 polymer ?
#
loop_
_entity_poly.entity_id
_entity_poly.type
_entity_poly.pdbx_seq_one_letter_code
_entity_poly.pdbx_strand_id
1 'polypeptide(L)'
;MGAIQLKNVRKKFGNDIVIDNLNLEIEDGSFTVLVGPSGCGKSTTLRMITGLDEPTSGDILIDGHKINDLTPGKRDIAMVFQNYALYPTMTVRENIEFGLENKKVPKEERQRRVKDICEIVGLTEYLDRKPSTLSGGQRQRVALARAMVKQPKVFLMDEPLSNLDAKLRGQMRVELISLHKKLGTTFVYVTHDQVEAMSMADDIVLMKDGYIVQQSNPRQLYQNPNCIYAAQFIGTPQMNI
;
A
#
# COMPACT_ATOMS: atom_id res chain seq x y z
N MET A 1 9.97 3.48 12.96
CA MET A 1 8.76 4.21 13.29
C MET A 1 8.17 4.73 11.99
N GLY A 2 6.86 4.59 11.81
CA GLY A 2 6.16 4.91 10.57
C GLY A 2 4.67 5.19 10.82
N ALA A 3 4.33 5.74 11.99
CA ALA A 3 2.96 6.15 12.32
C ALA A 3 2.51 7.28 11.39
N ILE A 4 1.27 7.17 10.86
CA ILE A 4 0.72 8.17 9.93
C ILE A 4 -0.51 8.80 10.56
N GLN A 5 -0.63 10.12 10.45
CA GLN A 5 -1.80 10.87 10.88
C GLN A 5 -2.25 11.81 9.76
N LEU A 6 -3.54 11.75 9.45
CA LEU A 6 -4.23 12.72 8.61
C LEU A 6 -5.15 13.53 9.52
N LYS A 7 -5.03 14.88 9.49
CA LYS A 7 -5.80 15.77 10.34
C LYS A 7 -6.59 16.75 9.48
N ASN A 8 -7.93 16.63 9.52
CA ASN A 8 -8.86 17.46 8.78
C ASN A 8 -8.52 17.59 7.29
N VAL A 9 -8.04 16.49 6.68
CA VAL A 9 -7.57 16.47 5.31
C VAL A 9 -8.75 16.58 4.35
N ARG A 10 -8.65 17.51 3.40
CA ARG A 10 -9.61 17.72 2.32
C ARG A 10 -8.94 17.61 0.97
N LYS A 11 -9.63 17.01 0.00
CA LYS A 11 -9.16 16.93 -1.39
C LYS A 11 -10.28 17.25 -2.36
N LYS A 12 -10.01 18.25 -3.23
CA LYS A 12 -10.86 18.64 -4.35
C LYS A 12 -10.10 18.48 -5.67
N PHE A 13 -10.81 18.11 -6.70
CA PHE A 13 -10.36 18.19 -8.09
C PHE A 13 -11.33 19.14 -8.83
N GLY A 14 -10.87 20.34 -9.13
CA GLY A 14 -11.75 21.38 -9.61
C GLY A 14 -12.87 21.68 -8.60
N ASN A 15 -14.12 21.45 -8.98
CA ASN A 15 -15.28 21.67 -8.09
C ASN A 15 -15.69 20.40 -7.31
N ASP A 16 -15.17 19.22 -7.70
CA ASP A 16 -15.56 17.96 -7.08
C ASP A 16 -14.78 17.69 -5.81
N ILE A 17 -15.49 17.48 -4.70
CA ILE A 17 -14.93 17.10 -3.40
C ILE A 17 -14.85 15.57 -3.37
N VAL A 18 -13.66 15.02 -3.36
CA VAL A 18 -13.41 13.57 -3.27
C VAL A 18 -13.23 13.14 -1.82
N ILE A 19 -12.64 13.99 -1.00
CA ILE A 19 -12.43 13.76 0.42
C ILE A 19 -12.77 15.07 1.14
N ASP A 20 -13.60 14.96 2.18
CA ASP A 20 -13.97 16.09 3.01
C ASP A 20 -13.74 15.77 4.49
N ASN A 21 -12.84 16.53 5.13
CA ASN A 21 -12.54 16.40 6.56
C ASN A 21 -12.11 15.00 7.03
N LEU A 22 -11.18 14.37 6.30
CA LEU A 22 -10.65 13.05 6.66
C LEU A 22 -9.71 13.16 7.87
N ASN A 23 -10.03 12.40 8.91
CA ASN A 23 -9.18 12.19 10.07
C ASN A 23 -8.87 10.69 10.15
N LEU A 24 -7.58 10.32 10.10
CA LEU A 24 -7.12 8.94 10.07
C LEU A 24 -5.84 8.80 10.87
N GLU A 25 -5.77 7.78 11.71
CA GLU A 25 -4.56 7.39 12.42
C GLU A 25 -4.19 5.96 12.02
N ILE A 26 -2.91 5.76 11.66
CA ILE A 26 -2.33 4.47 11.31
C ILE A 26 -1.16 4.25 12.26
N GLU A 27 -1.25 3.19 13.04
CA GLU A 27 -0.22 2.86 14.04
C GLU A 27 1.09 2.39 13.39
N ASP A 28 2.20 2.69 14.06
CA ASP A 28 3.52 2.21 13.66
C ASP A 28 3.56 0.68 13.65
N GLY A 29 4.09 0.13 12.55
CA GLY A 29 4.23 -1.32 12.38
C GLY A 29 2.93 -2.06 12.10
N SER A 30 1.77 -1.38 11.95
CA SER A 30 0.50 -2.02 11.62
C SER A 30 0.38 -2.38 10.13
N PHE A 31 -0.41 -3.41 9.84
CA PHE A 31 -0.94 -3.67 8.50
C PHE A 31 -2.35 -3.07 8.42
N THR A 32 -2.46 -1.84 7.95
CA THR A 32 -3.74 -1.15 7.82
C THR A 32 -4.30 -1.27 6.42
N VAL A 33 -5.56 -1.69 6.29
CA VAL A 33 -6.24 -1.85 5.00
C VAL A 33 -7.34 -0.81 4.83
N LEU A 34 -7.23 0.01 3.80
CA LEU A 34 -8.31 0.91 3.35
C LEU A 34 -9.20 0.13 2.38
N VAL A 35 -10.47 -0.06 2.73
CA VAL A 35 -11.44 -0.82 1.94
C VAL A 35 -12.72 0.00 1.70
N GLY A 36 -13.41 -0.27 0.60
CA GLY A 36 -14.64 0.42 0.23
C GLY A 36 -14.89 0.39 -1.29
N PRO A 37 -16.02 0.91 -1.76
CA PRO A 37 -16.39 0.91 -3.16
C PRO A 37 -15.42 1.73 -4.02
N SER A 38 -15.44 1.51 -5.33
CA SER A 38 -14.67 2.33 -6.28
C SER A 38 -15.06 3.79 -6.16
N GLY A 39 -14.07 4.69 -6.23
CA GLY A 39 -14.32 6.14 -6.16
C GLY A 39 -14.49 6.72 -4.76
N CYS A 40 -14.50 5.94 -3.67
CA CYS A 40 -14.69 6.46 -2.31
C CYS A 40 -13.47 7.18 -1.69
N GLY A 41 -12.38 7.37 -2.44
CA GLY A 41 -11.23 8.16 -2.00
C GLY A 41 -10.00 7.38 -1.52
N LYS A 42 -9.99 6.02 -1.52
CA LYS A 42 -8.87 5.20 -1.03
C LYS A 42 -7.54 5.51 -1.72
N SER A 43 -7.50 5.36 -3.06
CA SER A 43 -6.27 5.65 -3.84
C SER A 43 -5.89 7.13 -3.76
N THR A 44 -6.86 8.04 -3.67
CA THR A 44 -6.61 9.47 -3.45
C THR A 44 -5.92 9.71 -2.11
N THR A 45 -6.40 9.07 -1.04
CA THR A 45 -5.77 9.13 0.29
C THR A 45 -4.32 8.62 0.22
N LEU A 46 -4.11 7.46 -0.42
CA LEU A 46 -2.78 6.89 -0.61
C LEU A 46 -1.86 7.84 -1.40
N ARG A 47 -2.35 8.45 -2.48
CA ARG A 47 -1.60 9.40 -3.32
C ARG A 47 -1.24 10.69 -2.56
N MET A 48 -2.09 11.16 -1.66
CA MET A 48 -1.77 12.30 -0.79
C MET A 48 -0.67 11.95 0.23
N ILE A 49 -0.70 10.76 0.83
CA ILE A 49 0.37 10.28 1.73
C ILE A 49 1.70 10.17 0.96
N THR A 50 1.67 9.69 -0.29
CA THR A 50 2.88 9.61 -1.13
C THR A 50 3.41 10.96 -1.59
N GLY A 51 2.58 12.00 -1.61
CA GLY A 51 2.90 13.31 -2.19
C GLY A 51 2.80 13.35 -3.71
N LEU A 52 2.11 12.38 -4.32
CA LEU A 52 1.75 12.42 -5.74
C LEU A 52 0.58 13.38 -5.99
N ASP A 53 -0.29 13.54 -5.00
CA ASP A 53 -1.33 14.56 -4.94
C ASP A 53 -1.17 15.39 -3.68
N GLU A 54 -1.40 16.69 -3.79
CA GLU A 54 -1.42 17.60 -2.64
C GLU A 54 -2.82 17.66 -2.02
N PRO A 55 -2.97 17.64 -0.69
CA PRO A 55 -4.25 17.93 -0.07
C PRO A 55 -4.67 19.38 -0.36
N THR A 56 -5.96 19.63 -0.50
CA THR A 56 -6.49 21.01 -0.64
C THR A 56 -6.38 21.77 0.68
N SER A 57 -6.55 21.07 1.80
CA SER A 57 -6.33 21.58 3.16
C SER A 57 -6.10 20.41 4.13
N GLY A 58 -5.73 20.75 5.37
CA GLY A 58 -5.40 19.76 6.40
C GLY A 58 -3.95 19.33 6.38
N ASP A 59 -3.58 18.51 7.34
CA ASP A 59 -2.20 18.12 7.59
C ASP A 59 -2.03 16.61 7.49
N ILE A 60 -0.93 16.19 6.86
CA ILE A 60 -0.46 14.81 6.79
C ILE A 60 0.86 14.74 7.55
N LEU A 61 0.93 13.85 8.53
CA LEU A 61 2.11 13.67 9.37
C LEU A 61 2.61 12.22 9.30
N ILE A 62 3.93 12.05 9.33
CA ILE A 62 4.60 10.77 9.58
C ILE A 62 5.50 10.95 10.79
N ASP A 63 5.35 10.09 11.81
CA ASP A 63 6.06 10.20 13.09
C ASP A 63 5.90 11.59 13.75
N GLY A 64 4.72 12.20 13.63
CA GLY A 64 4.43 13.54 14.17
C GLY A 64 4.98 14.70 13.33
N HIS A 65 5.74 14.44 12.26
CA HIS A 65 6.30 15.46 11.40
C HIS A 65 5.40 15.71 10.19
N LYS A 66 5.00 16.95 9.96
CA LYS A 66 4.20 17.35 8.80
C LYS A 66 5.00 17.14 7.52
N ILE A 67 4.40 16.45 6.54
CA ILE A 67 5.03 16.07 5.28
C ILE A 67 4.41 16.70 4.04
N ASN A 68 3.43 17.58 4.19
CA ASN A 68 2.71 18.21 3.06
C ASN A 68 3.66 18.81 2.02
N ASP A 69 4.66 19.57 2.48
CA ASP A 69 5.60 20.29 1.63
C ASP A 69 6.79 19.43 1.15
N LEU A 70 6.85 18.16 1.57
CA LEU A 70 7.90 17.24 1.16
C LEU A 70 7.57 16.60 -0.18
N THR A 71 8.52 16.62 -1.10
CA THR A 71 8.44 15.83 -2.34
C THR A 71 8.40 14.32 -2.05
N PRO A 72 7.80 13.48 -2.92
CA PRO A 72 7.68 12.03 -2.69
C PRO A 72 8.99 11.34 -2.30
N GLY A 73 10.11 11.74 -2.93
CA GLY A 73 11.43 11.17 -2.66
C GLY A 73 12.00 11.46 -1.26
N LYS A 74 11.45 12.45 -0.54
CA LYS A 74 11.89 12.87 0.81
C LYS A 74 10.99 12.35 1.93
N ARG A 75 9.88 11.66 1.61
CA ARG A 75 8.91 11.18 2.60
C ARG A 75 9.29 9.86 3.28
N ASP A 76 10.39 9.23 2.89
CA ASP A 76 10.86 7.93 3.39
C ASP A 76 9.81 6.81 3.30
N ILE A 77 9.07 6.81 2.21
CA ILE A 77 8.01 5.85 1.90
C ILE A 77 8.29 5.14 0.58
N ALA A 78 7.70 3.98 0.38
CA ALA A 78 7.69 3.28 -0.90
C ALA A 78 6.26 2.95 -1.32
N MET A 79 5.98 3.07 -2.62
CA MET A 79 4.68 2.76 -3.20
C MET A 79 4.78 1.64 -4.22
N VAL A 80 3.83 0.70 -4.13
CA VAL A 80 3.57 -0.32 -5.12
C VAL A 80 2.26 0.02 -5.82
N PHE A 81 2.31 0.22 -7.13
CA PHE A 81 1.16 0.58 -7.95
C PHE A 81 0.41 -0.66 -8.44
N GLN A 82 -0.86 -0.52 -8.76
CA GLN A 82 -1.74 -1.56 -9.29
C GLN A 82 -1.17 -2.24 -10.55
N ASN A 83 -0.54 -1.47 -11.44
CA ASN A 83 0.09 -1.98 -12.67
C ASN A 83 1.58 -2.32 -12.49
N TYR A 84 2.05 -2.41 -11.22
CA TYR A 84 3.44 -2.66 -10.83
C TYR A 84 4.42 -1.56 -11.25
N ALA A 85 4.14 -0.76 -12.27
CA ALA A 85 4.96 0.33 -12.83
C ALA A 85 6.43 -0.06 -13.04
N LEU A 86 6.68 -1.29 -13.54
CA LEU A 86 8.04 -1.74 -13.86
C LEU A 86 8.56 -1.06 -15.12
N TYR A 87 9.86 -0.79 -15.15
CA TYR A 87 10.55 -0.29 -16.33
C TYR A 87 10.74 -1.44 -17.33
N PRO A 88 10.02 -1.45 -18.48
CA PRO A 88 9.95 -2.63 -19.35
C PRO A 88 11.26 -2.94 -20.08
N THR A 89 12.12 -1.95 -20.26
CA THR A 89 13.43 -2.08 -20.92
C THR A 89 14.53 -2.60 -19.99
N MET A 90 14.33 -2.46 -18.68
CA MET A 90 15.26 -2.85 -17.62
C MET A 90 15.04 -4.30 -17.20
N THR A 91 16.10 -5.00 -16.82
CA THR A 91 16.06 -6.31 -16.16
C THR A 91 15.44 -6.21 -14.77
N VAL A 92 15.17 -7.35 -14.12
CA VAL A 92 14.74 -7.41 -12.71
C VAL A 92 15.75 -6.71 -11.81
N ARG A 93 17.04 -7.01 -11.96
CA ARG A 93 18.14 -6.39 -11.23
C ARG A 93 18.10 -4.86 -11.35
N GLU A 94 18.09 -4.36 -12.59
CA GLU A 94 18.09 -2.93 -12.88
C GLU A 94 16.82 -2.23 -12.31
N ASN A 95 15.64 -2.85 -12.43
CA ASN A 95 14.41 -2.33 -11.83
C ASN A 95 14.53 -2.14 -10.31
N ILE A 96 15.12 -3.13 -9.61
CA ILE A 96 15.28 -3.07 -8.16
C ILE A 96 16.36 -2.05 -7.78
N GLU A 97 17.48 -2.05 -8.49
CA GLU A 97 18.65 -1.23 -8.18
C GLU A 97 18.44 0.27 -8.48
N PHE A 98 17.59 0.60 -9.46
CA PHE A 98 17.39 1.96 -9.99
C PHE A 98 17.22 3.05 -8.91
N GLY A 99 16.40 2.77 -7.89
CA GLY A 99 16.17 3.75 -6.82
C GLY A 99 17.40 4.00 -5.93
N LEU A 100 18.25 3.01 -5.76
CA LEU A 100 19.52 3.13 -5.02
C LEU A 100 20.57 3.86 -5.86
N GLU A 101 20.58 3.63 -7.16
CA GLU A 101 21.49 4.32 -8.09
C GLU A 101 21.22 5.81 -8.11
N ASN A 102 19.95 6.22 -8.19
CA ASN A 102 19.55 7.64 -8.11
C ASN A 102 19.95 8.30 -6.78
N LYS A 103 19.99 7.52 -5.68
CA LYS A 103 20.51 7.98 -4.38
C LYS A 103 22.04 7.91 -4.28
N LYS A 104 22.75 7.55 -5.37
CA LYS A 104 24.21 7.42 -5.43
C LYS A 104 24.79 6.45 -4.39
N VAL A 105 24.04 5.39 -4.05
CA VAL A 105 24.53 4.32 -3.17
C VAL A 105 25.67 3.59 -3.89
N PRO A 106 26.82 3.27 -3.22
CA PRO A 106 27.94 2.55 -3.82
C PRO A 106 27.54 1.22 -4.46
N LYS A 107 28.15 0.87 -5.58
CA LYS A 107 27.78 -0.30 -6.39
C LYS A 107 27.79 -1.61 -5.60
N GLU A 108 28.80 -1.84 -4.76
CA GLU A 108 28.91 -3.05 -3.93
C GLU A 108 27.72 -3.17 -2.96
N GLU A 109 27.36 -2.06 -2.30
CA GLU A 109 26.23 -2.02 -1.39
C GLU A 109 24.89 -2.23 -2.12
N ARG A 110 24.71 -1.66 -3.33
CA ARG A 110 23.52 -1.91 -4.15
C ARG A 110 23.39 -3.39 -4.48
N GLN A 111 24.47 -4.01 -4.95
CA GLN A 111 24.49 -5.44 -5.32
C GLN A 111 24.16 -6.33 -4.12
N ARG A 112 24.70 -6.03 -2.94
CA ARG A 112 24.40 -6.73 -1.70
C ARG A 112 22.92 -6.63 -1.38
N ARG A 113 22.36 -5.41 -1.31
CA ARG A 113 20.94 -5.20 -1.00
C ARG A 113 20.00 -5.86 -2.01
N VAL A 114 20.31 -5.80 -3.31
CA VAL A 114 19.52 -6.47 -4.35
C VAL A 114 19.53 -7.97 -4.14
N LYS A 115 20.68 -8.57 -3.84
CA LYS A 115 20.82 -10.00 -3.57
C LYS A 115 19.96 -10.40 -2.36
N ASP A 116 20.13 -9.71 -1.23
CA ASP A 116 19.41 -10.00 0.03
C ASP A 116 17.87 -9.91 -0.16
N ILE A 117 17.40 -8.90 -0.89
CA ILE A 117 15.98 -8.74 -1.16
C ILE A 117 15.46 -9.81 -2.12
N CYS A 118 16.21 -10.14 -3.16
CA CYS A 118 15.81 -11.19 -4.12
C CYS A 118 15.73 -12.58 -3.49
N GLU A 119 16.57 -12.88 -2.51
CA GLU A 119 16.45 -14.11 -1.71
C GLU A 119 15.17 -14.12 -0.88
N ILE A 120 14.78 -12.97 -0.28
CA ILE A 120 13.56 -12.85 0.52
C ILE A 120 12.30 -13.08 -0.30
N VAL A 121 12.25 -12.53 -1.53
CA VAL A 121 11.06 -12.58 -2.40
C VAL A 121 11.11 -13.70 -3.46
N GLY A 122 12.14 -14.56 -3.45
CA GLY A 122 12.29 -15.69 -4.38
C GLY A 122 12.50 -15.26 -5.83
N LEU A 123 13.36 -14.26 -6.08
CA LEU A 123 13.66 -13.74 -7.42
C LEU A 123 15.09 -13.98 -7.90
N THR A 124 15.91 -14.71 -7.16
CA THR A 124 17.34 -14.90 -7.45
C THR A 124 17.62 -15.41 -8.86
N GLU A 125 16.81 -16.35 -9.36
CA GLU A 125 16.96 -16.95 -10.70
C GLU A 125 16.43 -16.06 -11.84
N TYR A 126 15.77 -14.94 -11.51
CA TYR A 126 15.11 -14.05 -12.48
C TYR A 126 15.82 -12.72 -12.67
N LEU A 127 16.94 -12.48 -11.99
CA LEU A 127 17.63 -11.19 -11.92
C LEU A 127 17.94 -10.57 -13.29
N ASP A 128 18.32 -11.40 -14.28
CA ASP A 128 18.72 -10.95 -15.61
C ASP A 128 17.58 -11.01 -16.64
N ARG A 129 16.35 -11.37 -16.21
CA ARG A 129 15.17 -11.38 -17.05
C ARG A 129 14.53 -10.00 -17.14
N LYS A 130 13.80 -9.74 -18.24
CA LYS A 130 12.98 -8.52 -18.42
C LYS A 130 11.55 -8.78 -17.97
N PRO A 131 10.81 -7.73 -17.53
CA PRO A 131 9.41 -7.85 -17.09
C PRO A 131 8.47 -8.55 -18.06
N SER A 132 8.69 -8.44 -19.38
CA SER A 132 7.90 -9.08 -20.42
C SER A 132 7.93 -10.62 -20.38
N THR A 133 8.97 -11.20 -19.80
CA THR A 133 9.15 -12.67 -19.70
C THR A 133 8.68 -13.24 -18.35
N LEU A 134 8.14 -12.40 -17.47
CA LEU A 134 7.73 -12.77 -16.12
C LEU A 134 6.22 -13.02 -16.02
N SER A 135 5.83 -13.94 -15.13
CA SER A 135 4.41 -14.09 -14.73
C SER A 135 3.92 -12.88 -13.95
N GLY A 136 2.58 -12.76 -13.76
CA GLY A 136 1.97 -11.70 -12.96
C GLY A 136 2.54 -11.63 -11.54
N GLY A 137 2.62 -12.77 -10.85
CA GLY A 137 3.18 -12.84 -9.49
C GLY A 137 4.67 -12.50 -9.44
N GLN A 138 5.45 -12.92 -10.45
CA GLN A 138 6.87 -12.53 -10.54
C GLN A 138 7.02 -11.02 -10.73
N ARG A 139 6.22 -10.39 -11.61
CA ARG A 139 6.23 -8.93 -11.77
C ARG A 139 5.87 -8.20 -10.48
N GLN A 140 4.89 -8.70 -9.75
CA GLN A 140 4.52 -8.15 -8.44
C GLN A 140 5.67 -8.26 -7.44
N ARG A 141 6.33 -9.43 -7.33
CA ARG A 141 7.50 -9.59 -6.45
C ARG A 141 8.64 -8.64 -6.83
N VAL A 142 8.84 -8.36 -8.12
CA VAL A 142 9.82 -7.34 -8.57
C VAL A 142 9.43 -5.95 -8.08
N ALA A 143 8.15 -5.57 -8.16
CA ALA A 143 7.67 -4.28 -7.66
C ALA A 143 7.84 -4.17 -6.13
N LEU A 144 7.55 -5.24 -5.38
CA LEU A 144 7.80 -5.33 -3.94
C LEU A 144 9.30 -5.21 -3.63
N ALA A 145 10.15 -5.97 -4.31
CA ALA A 145 11.60 -5.91 -4.13
C ALA A 145 12.16 -4.50 -4.39
N ARG A 146 11.69 -3.82 -5.44
CA ARG A 146 12.05 -2.43 -5.76
C ARG A 146 11.65 -1.44 -4.67
N ALA A 147 10.52 -1.69 -4.02
CA ALA A 147 10.07 -0.90 -2.88
C ALA A 147 10.93 -1.18 -1.64
N MET A 148 11.16 -2.47 -1.33
CA MET A 148 11.85 -2.94 -0.13
C MET A 148 13.34 -2.58 -0.08
N VAL A 149 14.03 -2.60 -1.22
CA VAL A 149 15.48 -2.32 -1.30
C VAL A 149 15.84 -0.93 -0.78
N LYS A 150 14.87 -0.01 -0.76
CA LYS A 150 15.01 1.35 -0.21
C LYS A 150 14.92 1.41 1.31
N GLN A 151 14.48 0.33 1.97
CA GLN A 151 14.23 0.23 3.41
C GLN A 151 13.34 1.38 3.93
N PRO A 152 12.15 1.59 3.36
CA PRO A 152 11.28 2.68 3.75
C PRO A 152 10.66 2.42 5.13
N LYS A 153 10.24 3.50 5.82
CA LYS A 153 9.46 3.41 7.06
C LYS A 153 8.03 2.94 6.83
N VAL A 154 7.46 3.27 5.67
CA VAL A 154 6.07 2.97 5.31
C VAL A 154 5.99 2.39 3.91
N PHE A 155 5.26 1.30 3.77
CA PHE A 155 4.87 0.71 2.48
C PHE A 155 3.43 1.07 2.15
N LEU A 156 3.21 1.63 0.98
CA LEU A 156 1.90 1.99 0.45
C LEU A 156 1.61 1.12 -0.77
N MET A 157 0.47 0.44 -0.81
CA MET A 157 0.11 -0.51 -1.86
C MET A 157 -1.29 -0.20 -2.40
N ASP A 158 -1.37 0.16 -3.68
CA ASP A 158 -2.63 0.50 -4.35
C ASP A 158 -3.11 -0.68 -5.19
N GLU A 159 -4.06 -1.44 -4.67
CA GLU A 159 -4.65 -2.65 -5.27
C GLU A 159 -3.63 -3.63 -5.90
N PRO A 160 -2.55 -4.01 -5.19
CA PRO A 160 -1.43 -4.72 -5.81
C PRO A 160 -1.77 -6.13 -6.29
N LEU A 161 -2.86 -6.74 -5.81
CA LEU A 161 -3.29 -8.10 -6.16
C LEU A 161 -4.41 -8.16 -7.22
N SER A 162 -4.97 -7.01 -7.63
CA SER A 162 -6.15 -6.96 -8.51
C SER A 162 -5.94 -7.62 -9.88
N ASN A 163 -4.72 -7.60 -10.40
CA ASN A 163 -4.37 -8.15 -11.74
C ASN A 163 -3.94 -9.64 -11.70
N LEU A 164 -4.16 -10.33 -10.58
CA LEU A 164 -3.79 -11.73 -10.41
C LEU A 164 -5.02 -12.64 -10.45
N ASP A 165 -4.84 -13.87 -10.93
CA ASP A 165 -5.85 -14.92 -10.81
C ASP A 165 -6.10 -15.30 -9.32
N ALA A 166 -7.24 -15.94 -9.04
CA ALA A 166 -7.66 -16.23 -7.67
C ALA A 166 -6.67 -17.10 -6.87
N LYS A 167 -6.03 -18.08 -7.53
CA LYS A 167 -5.07 -18.99 -6.89
C LYS A 167 -3.80 -18.22 -6.51
N LEU A 168 -3.26 -17.48 -7.45
CA LEU A 168 -2.05 -16.69 -7.24
C LEU A 168 -2.29 -15.56 -6.22
N ARG A 169 -3.47 -14.91 -6.26
CA ARG A 169 -3.88 -13.91 -5.27
C ARG A 169 -3.86 -14.48 -3.86
N GLY A 170 -4.40 -15.69 -3.66
CA GLY A 170 -4.36 -16.39 -2.37
C GLY A 170 -2.93 -16.63 -1.86
N GLN A 171 -2.02 -17.08 -2.72
CA GLN A 171 -0.60 -17.26 -2.37
C GLN A 171 0.07 -15.94 -2.00
N MET A 172 -0.14 -14.90 -2.81
CA MET A 172 0.48 -13.58 -2.59
C MET A 172 0.00 -12.91 -1.30
N ARG A 173 -1.26 -13.12 -0.87
CA ARG A 173 -1.73 -12.65 0.44
C ARG A 173 -0.89 -13.21 1.58
N VAL A 174 -0.68 -14.53 1.58
CA VAL A 174 0.15 -15.21 2.61
C VAL A 174 1.58 -14.66 2.60
N GLU A 175 2.14 -14.47 1.40
CA GLU A 175 3.50 -13.90 1.25
C GLU A 175 3.59 -12.47 1.79
N LEU A 176 2.59 -11.61 1.51
CA LEU A 176 2.55 -10.23 2.01
C LEU A 176 2.44 -10.17 3.54
N ILE A 177 1.61 -11.02 4.14
CA ILE A 177 1.51 -11.12 5.60
C ILE A 177 2.85 -11.56 6.21
N SER A 178 3.48 -12.58 5.64
CA SER A 178 4.80 -13.06 6.09
C SER A 178 5.87 -11.98 5.96
N LEU A 179 5.84 -11.24 4.85
CA LEU A 179 6.75 -10.14 4.59
C LEU A 179 6.58 -9.02 5.60
N HIS A 180 5.34 -8.59 5.87
CA HIS A 180 5.03 -7.57 6.88
C HIS A 180 5.59 -7.96 8.26
N LYS A 181 5.31 -9.20 8.71
CA LYS A 181 5.83 -9.72 9.98
C LYS A 181 7.36 -9.73 10.04
N LYS A 182 8.03 -10.04 8.91
CA LYS A 182 9.49 -10.06 8.84
C LYS A 182 10.11 -8.67 8.88
N LEU A 183 9.46 -7.68 8.25
CA LEU A 183 9.96 -6.31 8.17
C LEU A 183 9.61 -5.48 9.41
N GLY A 184 8.46 -5.71 10.04
CA GLY A 184 7.96 -4.94 11.18
C GLY A 184 7.72 -3.46 10.88
N THR A 185 7.51 -3.11 9.60
CA THR A 185 7.27 -1.74 9.14
C THR A 185 5.80 -1.51 8.87
N THR A 186 5.35 -0.26 8.85
CA THR A 186 3.96 0.10 8.60
C THR A 186 3.56 -0.18 7.16
N PHE A 187 2.46 -0.93 6.97
CA PHE A 187 1.87 -1.20 5.67
C PHE A 187 0.51 -0.54 5.56
N VAL A 188 0.27 0.19 4.47
CA VAL A 188 -1.04 0.74 4.10
C VAL A 188 -1.44 0.12 2.76
N TYR A 189 -2.50 -0.63 2.79
CA TYR A 189 -2.96 -1.44 1.66
C TYR A 189 -4.35 -0.99 1.21
N VAL A 190 -4.52 -0.70 -0.05
CA VAL A 190 -5.81 -0.35 -0.65
C VAL A 190 -6.37 -1.54 -1.40
N THR A 191 -7.63 -1.87 -1.17
CA THR A 191 -8.37 -2.89 -1.90
C THR A 191 -9.86 -2.59 -1.95
N HIS A 192 -10.57 -3.23 -2.85
CA HIS A 192 -12.03 -3.35 -2.84
C HIS A 192 -12.49 -4.78 -2.44
N ASP A 193 -11.55 -5.70 -2.21
CA ASP A 193 -11.82 -7.10 -1.84
C ASP A 193 -11.89 -7.26 -0.31
N GLN A 194 -13.08 -7.64 0.18
CA GLN A 194 -13.33 -7.88 1.60
C GLN A 194 -12.47 -9.01 2.17
N VAL A 195 -12.21 -10.06 1.36
CA VAL A 195 -11.43 -11.22 1.81
C VAL A 195 -9.98 -10.82 2.05
N GLU A 196 -9.44 -9.93 1.21
CA GLU A 196 -8.11 -9.35 1.44
C GLU A 196 -8.10 -8.55 2.75
N ALA A 197 -9.04 -7.62 2.94
CA ALA A 197 -9.12 -6.80 4.13
C ALA A 197 -9.23 -7.66 5.40
N MET A 198 -10.18 -8.60 5.43
CA MET A 198 -10.44 -9.43 6.60
C MET A 198 -9.32 -10.42 6.94
N SER A 199 -8.51 -10.84 5.94
CA SER A 199 -7.47 -11.86 6.14
C SER A 199 -6.09 -11.30 6.41
N MET A 200 -5.82 -10.03 6.02
CA MET A 200 -4.47 -9.45 6.05
C MET A 200 -4.31 -8.34 7.09
N ALA A 201 -5.39 -7.63 7.43
CA ALA A 201 -5.31 -6.43 8.23
C ALA A 201 -5.16 -6.69 9.73
N ASP A 202 -4.34 -5.87 10.39
CA ASP A 202 -4.42 -5.61 11.83
C ASP A 202 -5.54 -4.61 12.11
N ASP A 203 -5.70 -3.61 11.21
CA ASP A 203 -6.71 -2.55 11.28
C ASP A 203 -7.34 -2.31 9.90
N ILE A 204 -8.67 -2.19 9.86
CA ILE A 204 -9.47 -1.94 8.66
C ILE A 204 -10.08 -0.55 8.73
N VAL A 205 -9.87 0.25 7.71
CA VAL A 205 -10.51 1.55 7.49
C VAL A 205 -11.55 1.40 6.39
N LEU A 206 -12.81 1.25 6.77
CA LEU A 206 -13.92 1.19 5.81
C LEU A 206 -14.28 2.60 5.37
N MET A 207 -14.16 2.87 4.07
CA MET A 207 -14.43 4.18 3.47
C MET A 207 -15.67 4.15 2.58
N LYS A 208 -16.43 5.25 2.61
CA LYS A 208 -17.55 5.51 1.70
C LYS A 208 -17.65 7.00 1.43
N ASP A 209 -17.84 7.39 0.17
CA ASP A 209 -18.12 8.77 -0.27
C ASP A 209 -17.16 9.82 0.33
N GLY A 210 -15.87 9.49 0.43
CA GLY A 210 -14.84 10.39 0.97
C GLY A 210 -14.70 10.42 2.49
N TYR A 211 -15.47 9.59 3.23
CA TYR A 211 -15.48 9.54 4.69
C TYR A 211 -15.06 8.16 5.21
N ILE A 212 -14.53 8.14 6.43
CA ILE A 212 -14.34 6.90 7.19
C ILE A 212 -15.67 6.54 7.85
N VAL A 213 -16.21 5.38 7.49
CA VAL A 213 -17.44 4.83 8.09
C VAL A 213 -17.12 4.14 9.42
N GLN A 214 -16.05 3.33 9.42
CA GLN A 214 -15.57 2.63 10.60
C GLN A 214 -14.08 2.34 10.46
N GLN A 215 -13.34 2.48 11.55
CA GLN A 215 -11.97 2.00 11.68
C GLN A 215 -11.90 1.05 12.88
N SER A 216 -11.50 -0.18 12.66
CA SER A 216 -11.37 -1.20 13.70
C SER A 216 -10.65 -2.45 13.20
N ASN A 217 -10.23 -3.32 14.10
CA ASN A 217 -9.70 -4.62 13.70
C ASN A 217 -10.77 -5.48 12.99
N PRO A 218 -10.37 -6.47 12.18
CA PRO A 218 -11.31 -7.29 11.39
C PRO A 218 -12.42 -7.93 12.21
N ARG A 219 -12.11 -8.42 13.41
CA ARG A 219 -13.10 -9.07 14.29
C ARG A 219 -14.17 -8.10 14.77
N GLN A 220 -13.77 -6.91 15.19
CA GLN A 220 -14.72 -5.86 15.62
C GLN A 220 -15.58 -5.38 14.47
N LEU A 221 -15.00 -5.17 13.27
CA LEU A 221 -15.76 -4.75 12.10
C LEU A 221 -16.85 -5.76 11.74
N TYR A 222 -16.57 -7.07 11.87
CA TYR A 222 -17.53 -8.14 11.60
C TYR A 222 -18.59 -8.30 12.70
N GLN A 223 -18.17 -8.28 13.98
CA GLN A 223 -19.07 -8.57 15.11
C GLN A 223 -19.88 -7.36 15.56
N ASN A 224 -19.34 -6.16 15.45
CA ASN A 224 -19.93 -4.92 15.95
C ASN A 224 -19.85 -3.80 14.89
N PRO A 225 -20.54 -3.95 13.74
CA PRO A 225 -20.58 -2.89 12.74
C PRO A 225 -21.31 -1.65 13.29
N ASN A 226 -20.71 -0.47 13.07
CA ASN A 226 -21.24 0.81 13.60
C ASN A 226 -22.52 1.28 12.88
N CYS A 227 -22.83 0.75 11.70
CA CYS A 227 -23.97 1.13 10.91
C CYS A 227 -24.38 0.03 9.92
N ILE A 228 -25.57 0.17 9.35
CA ILE A 228 -26.13 -0.74 8.34
C ILE A 228 -25.15 -0.94 7.16
N TYR A 229 -24.54 0.15 6.69
CA TYR A 229 -23.59 0.03 5.57
C TYR A 229 -22.40 -0.87 5.92
N ALA A 230 -21.79 -0.72 7.09
CA ALA A 230 -20.69 -1.57 7.54
C ALA A 230 -21.13 -3.04 7.64
N ALA A 231 -22.32 -3.29 8.18
CA ALA A 231 -22.91 -4.63 8.29
C ALA A 231 -23.19 -5.27 6.93
N GLN A 232 -23.62 -4.50 5.94
CA GLN A 232 -23.87 -4.98 4.58
C GLN A 232 -22.59 -5.14 3.77
N PHE A 233 -21.59 -4.29 4.01
CA PHE A 233 -20.34 -4.33 3.27
C PHE A 233 -19.49 -5.54 3.65
N ILE A 234 -19.53 -5.98 4.90
CA ILE A 234 -18.71 -7.08 5.41
C ILE A 234 -19.55 -8.36 5.50
N GLY A 235 -19.10 -9.40 4.83
CA GLY A 235 -19.66 -10.75 4.90
C GLY A 235 -20.23 -11.26 3.57
N THR A 236 -20.17 -12.58 3.41
CA THR A 236 -20.76 -13.31 2.28
C THR A 236 -21.49 -14.51 2.83
N PRO A 237 -22.83 -14.63 2.67
CA PRO A 237 -23.73 -13.66 2.02
C PRO A 237 -23.86 -12.34 2.80
N GLN A 238 -24.27 -11.27 2.09
CA GLN A 238 -24.56 -9.99 2.75
C GLN A 238 -25.69 -10.13 3.76
N MET A 239 -25.63 -9.34 4.84
CA MET A 239 -26.69 -9.30 5.83
C MET A 239 -28.00 -8.83 5.19
N ASN A 240 -29.07 -9.61 5.35
CA ASN A 240 -30.43 -9.20 5.00
C ASN A 240 -30.96 -8.25 6.08
N ILE A 241 -31.40 -7.07 5.67
CA ILE A 241 -31.99 -6.05 6.55
C ILE A 241 -33.39 -5.72 6.08
#